data_e9eebbce542f5263e1ad3c787009042a
#
_entry.id   e9eebbce542f5263e1ad3c787009042a
#
_cell.length_a   1.000
_cell.length_b   1.000
_cell.length_c   1.000
_cell.angle_alpha   90.00
_cell.angle_beta   90.00
_cell.angle_gamma   90.00
#
_symmetry.space_group_name_H-M   'P 1'
#
loop_
_entity.id
_entity.type
_entity.pdbx_description
1 polymer ?
#
loop_
_entity_poly.entity_id
_entity_poly.type
_entity_poly.pdbx_seq_one_letter_code
_entity_poly.pdbx_strand_id
1 'polypeptide(L)'
;MDGEGRPVFAKAEHLMGRVDLEFWLQNPSPAVQRALVPLKERIRPVEDGEEILPGVRAVASFGHTPGHMSLEATSEGKRLFIFGDAAGHYLLSLRFPQAYLGFDMDKAQVVRTRARLFQKVSEERSLITAYHFPWPAVGYIRREGEGYAFVPAFFEF
;
A
#
# COMPACT_ATOMS: atom_id res chain seq x y z
N MET A 1 -14.26 -8.68 -10.75
CA MET A 1 -15.06 -9.30 -11.82
C MET A 1 -16.38 -9.77 -11.21
N ASP A 2 -17.49 -9.65 -11.91
CA ASP A 2 -18.75 -10.26 -11.50
C ASP A 2 -18.76 -11.78 -11.78
N GLY A 3 -19.88 -12.46 -11.49
CA GLY A 3 -20.02 -13.91 -11.72
C GLY A 3 -19.97 -14.35 -13.20
N GLU A 4 -20.05 -13.41 -14.13
CA GLU A 4 -19.96 -13.63 -15.57
C GLU A 4 -18.59 -13.22 -16.15
N GLY A 5 -17.64 -12.85 -15.29
CA GLY A 5 -16.31 -12.44 -15.69
C GLY A 5 -16.22 -11.01 -16.27
N ARG A 6 -17.19 -10.15 -16.01
CA ARG A 6 -17.19 -8.76 -16.45
C ARG A 6 -16.62 -7.85 -15.33
N PRO A 7 -15.94 -6.74 -15.68
CA PRO A 7 -15.49 -5.76 -14.69
C PRO A 7 -16.67 -5.18 -13.90
N VAL A 8 -16.65 -5.31 -12.58
CA VAL A 8 -17.67 -4.69 -11.69
C VAL A 8 -17.65 -3.17 -11.84
N PHE A 9 -16.47 -2.58 -11.90
CA PHE A 9 -16.28 -1.14 -12.10
C PHE A 9 -15.98 -0.83 -13.57
N ALA A 10 -16.95 -1.11 -14.44
CA ALA A 10 -16.77 -1.05 -15.88
C ALA A 10 -16.43 0.36 -16.43
N LYS A 11 -16.74 1.44 -15.68
CA LYS A 11 -16.45 2.83 -16.06
C LYS A 11 -15.22 3.39 -15.35
N ALA A 12 -14.62 2.65 -14.40
CA ALA A 12 -13.45 3.11 -13.69
C ALA A 12 -12.18 2.98 -14.55
N GLU A 13 -11.27 3.92 -14.41
CA GLU A 13 -9.87 3.73 -14.78
C GLU A 13 -9.24 2.83 -13.72
N HIS A 14 -8.51 1.82 -14.17
CA HIS A 14 -7.79 0.91 -13.28
C HIS A 14 -6.32 1.29 -13.29
N LEU A 15 -5.73 1.48 -12.08
CA LEU A 15 -4.32 1.82 -11.93
C LEU A 15 -3.59 0.68 -11.23
N MET A 16 -2.36 0.41 -11.64
CA MET A 16 -1.50 -0.57 -10.99
C MET A 16 -0.03 -0.16 -11.15
N GLY A 17 0.78 -0.39 -10.13
CA GLY A 17 2.22 -0.18 -10.23
C GLY A 17 2.78 -0.95 -11.43
N ARG A 18 3.61 -0.30 -12.28
CA ARG A 18 4.14 -0.92 -13.50
C ARG A 18 4.85 -2.23 -13.21
N VAL A 19 5.69 -2.27 -12.20
CA VAL A 19 6.48 -3.47 -11.85
C VAL A 19 5.57 -4.63 -11.47
N ASP A 20 4.51 -4.39 -10.69
CA ASP A 20 3.53 -5.44 -10.34
C ASP A 20 2.72 -5.88 -11.56
N LEU A 21 2.29 -4.94 -12.41
CA LEU A 21 1.55 -5.28 -13.62
C LEU A 21 2.38 -6.22 -14.53
N GLU A 22 3.62 -5.86 -14.80
CA GLU A 22 4.53 -6.67 -15.63
C GLU A 22 4.81 -8.03 -15.00
N PHE A 23 5.10 -8.05 -13.68
CA PHE A 23 5.39 -9.29 -12.96
C PHE A 23 4.20 -10.26 -13.01
N TRP A 24 3.00 -9.79 -12.67
CA TRP A 24 1.82 -10.66 -12.60
C TRP A 24 1.31 -11.10 -13.97
N LEU A 25 1.50 -10.32 -15.02
CA LEU A 25 1.20 -10.76 -16.40
C LEU A 25 2.17 -11.84 -16.89
N GLN A 26 3.42 -11.81 -16.43
CA GLN A 26 4.42 -12.85 -16.75
C GLN A 26 4.28 -14.09 -15.86
N ASN A 27 3.68 -13.96 -14.67
CA ASN A 27 3.52 -15.03 -13.68
C ASN A 27 2.02 -15.27 -13.35
N PRO A 28 1.20 -15.70 -14.30
CA PRO A 28 -0.23 -15.76 -14.14
C PRO A 28 -0.65 -16.94 -13.25
N SER A 29 -1.01 -16.63 -12.00
CA SER A 29 -1.74 -17.57 -11.14
C SER A 29 -3.21 -17.67 -11.56
N PRO A 30 -3.98 -18.69 -11.12
CA PRO A 30 -5.41 -18.76 -11.40
C PRO A 30 -6.20 -17.51 -10.99
N ALA A 31 -5.79 -16.83 -9.91
CA ALA A 31 -6.41 -15.58 -9.47
C ALA A 31 -6.09 -14.43 -10.44
N VAL A 32 -4.83 -14.30 -10.86
CA VAL A 32 -4.37 -13.30 -11.85
C VAL A 32 -5.09 -13.52 -13.19
N GLN A 33 -5.19 -14.76 -13.67
CA GLN A 33 -5.91 -15.07 -14.91
C GLN A 33 -7.38 -14.63 -14.85
N ARG A 34 -8.04 -14.83 -13.72
CA ARG A 34 -9.45 -14.45 -13.58
C ARG A 34 -9.66 -12.95 -13.40
N ALA A 35 -8.77 -12.27 -12.66
CA ALA A 35 -9.00 -10.88 -12.24
C ALA A 35 -8.20 -9.85 -13.03
N LEU A 36 -6.94 -10.12 -13.34
CA LEU A 36 -6.03 -9.15 -13.96
C LEU A 36 -6.01 -9.25 -15.48
N VAL A 37 -5.88 -10.46 -16.02
CA VAL A 37 -5.74 -10.66 -17.48
C VAL A 37 -6.90 -10.05 -18.28
N PRO A 38 -8.18 -10.17 -17.86
CA PRO A 38 -9.29 -9.53 -18.57
C PRO A 38 -9.27 -8.00 -18.54
N LEU A 39 -8.54 -7.41 -17.57
CA LEU A 39 -8.45 -5.96 -17.39
C LEU A 39 -7.19 -5.37 -18.02
N LYS A 40 -6.22 -6.16 -18.48
CA LYS A 40 -4.87 -5.72 -18.85
C LYS A 40 -4.83 -4.50 -19.77
N GLU A 41 -5.70 -4.46 -20.77
CA GLU A 41 -5.78 -3.35 -21.75
C GLU A 41 -6.46 -2.10 -21.19
N ARG A 42 -7.01 -2.20 -19.96
CA ARG A 42 -7.71 -1.12 -19.26
C ARG A 42 -6.98 -0.64 -18.03
N ILE A 43 -5.81 -1.21 -17.76
CA ILE A 43 -4.96 -0.83 -16.65
C ILE A 43 -3.92 0.17 -17.15
N ARG A 44 -3.92 1.35 -16.57
CA ARG A 44 -2.86 2.31 -16.73
C ARG A 44 -1.76 2.01 -15.69
N PRO A 45 -0.55 1.66 -16.12
CA PRO A 45 0.57 1.51 -15.20
C PRO A 45 0.94 2.85 -14.57
N VAL A 46 1.32 2.84 -13.29
CA VAL A 46 1.77 4.02 -12.55
C VAL A 46 3.18 3.83 -12.03
N GLU A 47 3.91 4.95 -11.93
CA GLU A 47 5.30 4.99 -11.49
C GLU A 47 5.42 5.57 -10.07
N ASP A 48 6.59 5.33 -9.43
CA ASP A 48 6.92 5.98 -8.17
C ASP A 48 6.93 7.50 -8.30
N GLY A 49 6.28 8.17 -7.36
CA GLY A 49 6.18 9.62 -7.33
C GLY A 49 5.15 10.23 -8.29
N GLU A 50 4.47 9.43 -9.10
CA GLU A 50 3.44 9.92 -10.02
C GLU A 50 2.22 10.47 -9.26
N GLU A 51 1.76 11.66 -9.63
CA GLU A 51 0.50 12.20 -9.16
C GLU A 51 -0.64 11.60 -9.99
N ILE A 52 -1.41 10.71 -9.36
CA ILE A 52 -2.48 9.94 -10.02
C ILE A 52 -3.83 10.67 -10.02
N LEU A 53 -4.03 11.56 -9.06
CA LEU A 53 -5.15 12.50 -8.94
C LEU A 53 -4.60 13.78 -8.27
N PRO A 54 -5.26 14.94 -8.40
CA PRO A 54 -4.86 16.14 -7.69
C PRO A 54 -4.68 15.89 -6.19
N GLY A 55 -3.47 16.07 -5.69
CA GLY A 55 -3.11 15.82 -4.30
C GLY A 55 -2.93 14.35 -3.91
N VAL A 56 -3.02 13.39 -4.83
CA VAL A 56 -2.80 11.96 -4.54
C VAL A 56 -1.63 11.43 -5.37
N ARG A 57 -0.60 10.96 -4.71
CA ARG A 57 0.66 10.48 -5.30
C ARG A 57 0.87 9.00 -5.02
N ALA A 58 1.30 8.26 -6.03
CA ALA A 58 1.76 6.88 -5.89
C ALA A 58 3.17 6.85 -5.28
N VAL A 59 3.42 5.95 -4.35
CA VAL A 59 4.70 5.81 -3.66
C VAL A 59 5.16 4.36 -3.70
N ALA A 60 6.33 4.09 -4.27
CA ALA A 60 6.88 2.75 -4.30
C ALA A 60 7.07 2.20 -2.88
N SER A 61 6.48 1.04 -2.62
CA SER A 61 6.56 0.33 -1.34
C SER A 61 6.80 -1.17 -1.55
N PHE A 62 7.74 -1.45 -2.44
CA PHE A 62 8.11 -2.80 -2.91
C PHE A 62 8.49 -3.75 -1.78
N GLY A 63 8.26 -5.04 -1.98
CA GLY A 63 8.70 -6.12 -1.11
C GLY A 63 7.58 -7.08 -0.72
N HIS A 64 6.38 -6.59 -0.36
CA HIS A 64 5.21 -7.44 -0.19
C HIS A 64 4.86 -8.12 -1.52
N THR A 65 4.74 -7.35 -2.56
CA THR A 65 4.86 -7.79 -3.96
C THR A 65 6.04 -7.06 -4.62
N PRO A 66 6.53 -7.50 -5.78
CA PRO A 66 7.68 -6.87 -6.46
C PRO A 66 7.47 -5.39 -6.76
N GLY A 67 6.25 -4.98 -7.08
CA GLY A 67 5.89 -3.62 -7.45
C GLY A 67 4.80 -3.00 -6.57
N HIS A 68 4.65 -3.46 -5.31
CA HIS A 68 3.66 -2.91 -4.38
C HIS A 68 3.74 -1.40 -4.27
N MET A 69 2.58 -0.73 -4.32
CA MET A 69 2.47 0.73 -4.23
C MET A 69 1.65 1.12 -3.02
N SER A 70 2.13 2.12 -2.30
CA SER A 70 1.39 2.90 -1.32
C SER A 70 0.87 4.19 -1.96
N LEU A 71 -0.01 4.92 -1.27
CA LEU A 71 -0.46 6.24 -1.72
C LEU A 71 -0.19 7.29 -0.65
N GLU A 72 0.14 8.50 -1.08
CA GLU A 72 0.20 9.69 -0.24
C GLU A 72 -0.84 10.69 -0.73
N ALA A 73 -1.83 10.98 0.11
CA ALA A 73 -2.85 11.99 -0.15
C ALA A 73 -2.55 13.26 0.65
N THR A 74 -2.62 14.42 -0.01
CA THR A 74 -2.38 15.73 0.60
C THR A 74 -3.55 16.66 0.31
N SER A 75 -4.11 17.27 1.35
CA SER A 75 -5.17 18.26 1.25
C SER A 75 -5.04 19.27 2.39
N GLU A 76 -5.13 20.56 2.09
CA GLU A 76 -5.09 21.66 3.08
C GLU A 76 -3.90 21.56 4.05
N GLY A 77 -2.74 21.17 3.54
CA GLY A 77 -1.52 20.99 4.33
C GLY A 77 -1.48 19.75 5.22
N LYS A 78 -2.54 18.92 5.22
CA LYS A 78 -2.59 17.63 5.93
C LYS A 78 -2.20 16.51 4.98
N ARG A 79 -1.60 15.46 5.55
CA ARG A 79 -1.18 14.26 4.81
C ARG A 79 -1.79 13.01 5.38
N LEU A 80 -2.25 12.14 4.49
CA LEU A 80 -2.65 10.76 4.80
C LEU A 80 -1.79 9.82 3.97
N PHE A 81 -1.10 8.90 4.62
CA PHE A 81 -0.33 7.86 3.97
C PHE A 81 -1.08 6.53 4.05
N ILE A 82 -1.35 5.94 2.91
CA ILE A 82 -2.09 4.67 2.76
C ILE A 82 -1.06 3.58 2.45
N PHE A 83 -0.71 2.78 3.47
CA PHE A 83 0.36 1.80 3.35
C PHE A 83 0.03 0.60 2.45
N GLY A 84 -1.26 0.24 2.29
CA GLY A 84 -1.60 -1.07 1.75
C GLY A 84 -0.99 -2.17 2.62
N ASP A 85 -0.32 -3.13 1.99
CA ASP A 85 0.33 -4.27 2.64
C ASP A 85 1.83 -4.05 2.97
N ALA A 86 2.36 -2.83 2.77
CA ALA A 86 3.69 -2.49 3.27
C ALA A 86 3.79 -2.64 4.79
N ALA A 87 2.64 -2.53 5.51
CA ALA A 87 2.51 -2.79 6.94
C ALA A 87 1.40 -3.83 7.19
N GLY A 88 1.73 -5.10 7.13
CA GLY A 88 0.76 -6.21 7.20
C GLY A 88 0.19 -6.52 8.60
N HIS A 89 0.62 -5.81 9.66
CA HIS A 89 0.05 -5.97 11.01
C HIS A 89 0.41 -4.79 11.91
N TYR A 90 -0.60 -4.17 12.54
CA TYR A 90 -0.44 -2.94 13.34
C TYR A 90 0.54 -3.06 14.51
N LEU A 91 0.67 -4.25 15.10
CA LEU A 91 1.60 -4.50 16.20
C LEU A 91 2.92 -5.06 15.70
N LEU A 92 2.89 -6.19 14.96
CA LEU A 92 4.10 -6.91 14.57
C LEU A 92 4.96 -6.10 13.60
N SER A 93 4.37 -5.54 12.54
CA SER A 93 5.13 -4.78 11.54
C SER A 93 5.68 -3.47 12.10
N LEU A 94 4.98 -2.85 13.06
CA LEU A 94 5.44 -1.61 13.68
C LEU A 94 6.49 -1.87 14.76
N ARG A 95 6.22 -2.80 15.68
CA ARG A 95 7.13 -3.07 16.80
C ARG A 95 8.44 -3.72 16.36
N PHE A 96 8.37 -4.55 15.31
CA PHE A 96 9.50 -5.28 14.74
C PHE A 96 9.62 -4.98 13.24
N PRO A 97 10.01 -3.76 12.84
CA PRO A 97 10.03 -3.36 11.44
C PRO A 97 10.98 -4.19 10.57
N GLN A 98 11.95 -4.86 11.17
CA GLN A 98 12.86 -5.80 10.51
C GLN A 98 12.27 -7.22 10.35
N ALA A 99 11.14 -7.52 10.99
CA ALA A 99 10.44 -8.79 10.76
C ALA A 99 9.65 -8.72 9.45
N TYR A 100 9.49 -9.88 8.82
CA TYR A 100 8.70 -10.04 7.59
C TYR A 100 7.60 -11.08 7.81
N LEU A 101 6.57 -11.03 6.99
CA LEU A 101 5.49 -12.00 6.99
C LEU A 101 5.78 -13.13 6.00
N GLY A 102 5.16 -14.31 6.21
CA GLY A 102 5.41 -15.48 5.37
C GLY A 102 5.05 -15.27 3.89
N PHE A 103 4.16 -14.35 3.59
CA PHE A 103 3.71 -14.00 2.24
C PHE A 103 4.39 -12.76 1.65
N ASP A 104 5.35 -12.13 2.35
CA ASP A 104 6.20 -11.09 1.75
C ASP A 104 7.14 -11.75 0.72
N MET A 105 7.06 -11.32 -0.54
CA MET A 105 7.77 -11.95 -1.66
C MET A 105 9.26 -11.63 -1.66
N ASP A 106 9.66 -10.38 -1.36
CA ASP A 106 11.03 -9.97 -1.12
C ASP A 106 11.19 -9.48 0.32
N LYS A 107 11.65 -10.38 1.18
CA LYS A 107 11.81 -10.15 2.62
C LYS A 107 12.80 -9.04 2.95
N ALA A 108 13.90 -8.95 2.20
CA ALA A 108 14.90 -7.91 2.40
C ALA A 108 14.38 -6.55 1.94
N GLN A 109 13.66 -6.52 0.82
CA GLN A 109 13.10 -5.28 0.30
C GLN A 109 11.98 -4.75 1.19
N VAL A 110 11.07 -5.59 1.70
CA VAL A 110 9.99 -5.14 2.58
C VAL A 110 10.53 -4.52 3.87
N VAL A 111 11.61 -5.05 4.42
CA VAL A 111 12.29 -4.47 5.60
C VAL A 111 12.84 -3.08 5.28
N ARG A 112 13.53 -2.91 4.14
CA ARG A 112 14.03 -1.59 3.70
C ARG A 112 12.88 -0.59 3.45
N THR A 113 11.82 -1.06 2.83
CA THR A 113 10.60 -0.27 2.59
C THR A 113 9.98 0.21 3.90
N ARG A 114 9.77 -0.68 4.88
CA ARG A 114 9.25 -0.33 6.21
C ARG A 114 10.13 0.69 6.92
N ALA A 115 11.44 0.47 6.94
CA ALA A 115 12.37 1.40 7.58
C ALA A 115 12.21 2.82 7.03
N ARG A 116 12.21 2.96 5.70
CA ARG A 116 12.05 4.26 5.02
C ARG A 116 10.68 4.90 5.28
N LEU A 117 9.59 4.13 5.10
CA LEU A 117 8.24 4.67 5.19
C LEU A 117 7.84 5.01 6.63
N PHE A 118 8.16 4.15 7.60
CA PHE A 118 7.82 4.40 9.00
C PHE A 118 8.59 5.58 9.56
N GLN A 119 9.87 5.72 9.20
CA GLN A 119 10.64 6.90 9.55
C GLN A 119 9.98 8.17 8.98
N LYS A 120 9.72 8.20 7.67
CA LYS A 120 9.09 9.34 6.99
C LYS A 120 7.79 9.77 7.69
N VAL A 121 6.82 8.88 7.82
CA VAL A 121 5.49 9.24 8.34
C VAL A 121 5.52 9.59 9.84
N SER A 122 6.44 8.99 10.61
CA SER A 122 6.62 9.31 12.03
C SER A 122 7.22 10.71 12.22
N GLU A 123 8.26 11.07 11.46
CA GLU A 123 8.91 12.39 11.50
C GLU A 123 7.97 13.50 11.01
N GLU A 124 7.23 13.24 9.93
CA GLU A 124 6.28 14.18 9.34
C GLU A 124 4.95 14.27 10.12
N ARG A 125 4.74 13.38 11.08
CA ARG A 125 3.46 13.25 11.81
C ARG A 125 2.27 13.13 10.87
N SER A 126 2.43 12.38 9.79
CA SER A 126 1.37 12.11 8.82
C SER A 126 0.33 11.17 9.42
N LEU A 127 -0.95 11.40 9.12
CA LEU A 127 -1.95 10.36 9.31
C LEU A 127 -1.58 9.14 8.47
N ILE A 128 -1.86 7.97 8.98
CA ILE A 128 -1.66 6.72 8.23
C ILE A 128 -2.93 5.88 8.24
N THR A 129 -3.06 5.02 7.24
CA THR A 129 -4.00 3.90 7.23
C THR A 129 -3.34 2.69 6.58
N ALA A 130 -3.72 1.49 7.02
CA ALA A 130 -3.26 0.23 6.46
C ALA A 130 -4.34 -0.84 6.57
N TYR A 131 -4.31 -1.84 5.66
CA TYR A 131 -5.39 -2.83 5.53
C TYR A 131 -5.60 -3.71 6.77
N HIS A 132 -4.54 -4.11 7.44
CA HIS A 132 -4.59 -5.06 8.55
C HIS A 132 -4.51 -4.41 9.93
N PHE A 133 -4.91 -3.15 10.00
CA PHE A 133 -4.97 -2.40 11.26
C PHE A 133 -6.38 -2.47 11.85
N PRO A 134 -6.52 -2.39 13.19
CA PRO A 134 -7.84 -2.43 13.82
C PRO A 134 -8.67 -1.20 13.43
N TRP A 135 -9.98 -1.41 13.25
CA TRP A 135 -10.92 -0.33 12.92
C TRP A 135 -10.81 0.85 13.92
N PRO A 136 -10.80 2.11 13.47
CA PRO A 136 -11.01 2.59 12.08
C PRO A 136 -9.75 2.57 11.21
N ALA A 137 -8.66 1.95 11.66
CA ALA A 137 -7.38 1.79 10.97
C ALA A 137 -6.68 3.11 10.59
N VAL A 138 -7.13 4.24 11.11
CA VAL A 138 -6.56 5.57 10.89
C VAL A 138 -5.93 6.09 12.16
N GLY A 139 -4.73 6.63 12.06
CA GLY A 139 -3.98 7.15 13.20
C GLY A 139 -2.62 7.65 12.81
N TYR A 140 -1.73 7.63 13.78
CA TYR A 140 -0.32 8.01 13.62
C TYR A 140 0.57 6.86 14.03
N ILE A 141 1.81 6.88 13.60
CA ILE A 141 2.84 6.06 14.23
C ILE A 141 3.85 6.96 14.91
N ARG A 142 4.30 6.54 16.09
CA ARG A 142 5.39 7.21 16.80
C ARG A 142 6.51 6.22 17.07
N ARG A 143 7.71 6.70 17.14
CA ARG A 143 8.85 5.90 17.52
C ARG A 143 8.74 5.39 18.96
N GLU A 144 9.02 4.11 19.17
CA GLU A 144 9.00 3.45 20.47
C GLU A 144 10.12 2.40 20.53
N GLY A 145 11.20 2.72 21.25
CA GLY A 145 12.42 1.90 21.25
C GLY A 145 13.01 1.75 19.85
N GLU A 146 13.26 0.52 19.41
CA GLU A 146 13.79 0.22 18.09
C GLU A 146 12.70 0.12 17.00
N GLY A 147 11.42 0.16 17.39
CA GLY A 147 10.27 0.09 16.50
C GLY A 147 9.37 1.30 16.60
N TYR A 148 8.09 1.05 16.34
CA TYR A 148 7.03 2.07 16.34
C TYR A 148 5.78 1.54 17.03
N ALA A 149 4.95 2.45 17.53
CA ALA A 149 3.62 2.17 18.07
C ALA A 149 2.55 2.89 17.24
N PHE A 150 1.41 2.21 17.03
CA PHE A 150 0.23 2.80 16.42
C PHE A 150 -0.53 3.62 17.46
N VAL A 151 -0.86 4.85 17.14
CA VAL A 151 -1.67 5.78 17.94
C VAL A 151 -2.94 6.07 17.14
N PRO A 152 -4.09 5.46 17.50
CA PRO A 152 -5.35 5.70 16.78
C PRO A 152 -5.74 7.17 16.79
N ALA A 153 -6.25 7.67 15.66
CA ALA A 153 -6.88 8.98 15.63
C ALA A 153 -8.29 8.89 16.23
N PHE A 154 -8.65 9.86 17.06
CA PHE A 154 -10.01 10.01 17.56
C PHE A 154 -10.73 10.97 16.59
N PHE A 155 -11.91 10.54 16.14
CA PHE A 155 -12.81 11.39 15.38
C PHE A 155 -13.89 11.92 16.33
N GLU A 156 -14.03 13.24 16.42
CA GLU A 156 -15.20 13.88 17.00
C GLU A 156 -16.22 14.08 15.87
N PHE A 157 -17.45 13.62 16.12
CA PHE A 157 -18.57 13.75 15.19
C PHE A 157 -19.46 14.93 15.60
#